data_b1ef148ffaad2b995b7b3db6c1e06fff
#
_entry.id   b1ef148ffaad2b995b7b3db6c1e06fff
#
_cell.length_a   1.000
_cell.length_b   1.000
_cell.length_c   1.000
_cell.angle_alpha   90.00
_cell.angle_beta   90.00
_cell.angle_gamma   90.00
#
_symmetry.space_group_name_H-M   'P 1'
#
loop_
_entity.id
_entity.type
_entity.pdbx_description
1 polymer ?
#
loop_
_entity_poly.entity_id
_entity_poly.type
_entity_poly.pdbx_seq_one_letter_code
_entity_poly.pdbx_strand_id
1 'polypeptide(L)' 'MIELIRSGTFDTWLSGLRDRRAVARIAARLDRLAAGNPGDVEPVGEGVSELRISHGPGYRVYF' A
#
# COMPACT_ATOMS: atom_id res chain seq x y z
N MET A 1 16.87 -1.31 2.77
CA MET A 1 15.83 -0.76 1.85
C MET A 1 14.93 -1.90 1.37
N ILE A 2 13.65 -1.69 1.37
CA ILE A 2 12.67 -2.66 0.86
C ILE A 2 12.43 -2.38 -0.61
N GLU A 3 12.61 -3.38 -1.45
CA GLU A 3 12.30 -3.27 -2.87
C GLU A 3 10.82 -3.55 -3.10
N LEU A 4 10.11 -2.61 -3.71
CA LEU A 4 8.71 -2.76 -4.05
C LEU A 4 8.56 -3.04 -5.54
N ILE A 5 7.98 -4.21 -5.85
CA ILE A 5 7.66 -4.57 -7.21
C ILE A 5 6.14 -4.51 -7.38
N ARG A 6 5.67 -3.52 -8.14
CA ARG A 6 4.23 -3.36 -8.40
C ARG A 6 3.81 -4.25 -9.55
N SER A 7 2.77 -5.05 -9.33
CA SER A 7 2.17 -5.83 -10.41
C SER A 7 1.33 -4.91 -11.31
N GLY A 8 1.14 -5.30 -12.57
CA GLY A 8 0.25 -4.59 -13.48
C GLY A 8 -1.19 -4.53 -12.96
N THR A 9 -1.65 -5.60 -12.30
CA THR A 9 -2.96 -5.65 -11.67
C THR A 9 -3.09 -4.60 -10.57
N PHE A 10 -2.07 -4.45 -9.72
CA PHE A 10 -2.05 -3.45 -8.65
C PHE A 10 -2.09 -2.04 -9.24
N ASP A 11 -1.26 -1.76 -10.24
CA ASP A 11 -1.21 -0.44 -10.88
C ASP A 11 -2.54 -0.09 -11.55
N THR A 12 -3.20 -1.04 -12.18
CA THR A 12 -4.52 -0.84 -12.79
C THR A 12 -5.56 -0.52 -11.72
N TRP A 13 -5.56 -1.26 -10.62
CA TRP A 13 -6.46 -1.00 -9.51
C TRP A 13 -6.26 0.40 -8.94
N LEU A 14 -5.01 0.78 -8.69
CA LEU A 14 -4.68 2.08 -8.11
C LEU A 14 -5.11 3.22 -9.04
N SER A 15 -4.85 3.08 -10.34
CA SER A 15 -5.24 4.07 -11.35
C SER A 15 -6.75 4.20 -11.49
N GLY A 16 -7.50 3.14 -11.19
CA GLY A 16 -8.96 3.11 -11.24
C GLY A 16 -9.67 3.73 -10.04
N LEU A 17 -8.94 4.05 -8.97
CA LEU A 17 -9.54 4.67 -7.80
C LEU A 17 -9.98 6.10 -8.13
N ARG A 18 -11.23 6.41 -7.82
CA ARG A 18 -11.80 7.74 -8.08
C ARG A 18 -11.38 8.77 -7.04
N ASP A 19 -11.13 8.34 -5.81
CA ASP A 19 -10.70 9.21 -4.73
C ASP A 19 -9.20 9.50 -4.86
N ARG A 20 -8.88 10.69 -5.36
CA ARG A 20 -7.49 11.11 -5.57
C ARG A 20 -6.71 11.25 -4.27
N ARG A 21 -7.39 11.58 -3.17
CA ARG A 21 -6.75 11.66 -1.85
C ARG A 21 -6.34 10.27 -1.37
N ALA A 22 -7.18 9.28 -1.65
CA ALA A 22 -6.84 7.89 -1.34
C ALA A 22 -5.62 7.44 -2.12
N VAL A 23 -5.56 7.73 -3.42
CA VAL A 23 -4.40 7.42 -4.27
C VAL A 23 -3.13 8.05 -3.70
N ALA A 24 -3.19 9.32 -3.33
CA ALA A 24 -2.03 10.03 -2.78
C ALA A 24 -1.57 9.42 -1.45
N ARG A 25 -2.49 9.03 -0.58
CA ARG A 25 -2.16 8.39 0.70
C ARG A 25 -1.55 7.01 0.50
N ILE A 26 -2.10 6.22 -0.41
CA ILE A 26 -1.55 4.90 -0.75
C ILE A 26 -0.13 5.05 -1.29
N ALA A 27 0.07 5.96 -2.25
CA ALA A 27 1.38 6.21 -2.83
C ALA A 27 2.39 6.66 -1.77
N ALA A 28 2.01 7.57 -0.88
CA ALA A 28 2.88 8.06 0.19
C ALA A 28 3.29 6.92 1.14
N ARG A 29 2.35 6.02 1.48
CA ARG A 29 2.64 4.88 2.35
C ARG A 29 3.56 3.87 1.67
N LEU A 30 3.40 3.64 0.37
CA LEU A 30 4.30 2.78 -0.40
C LEU A 30 5.70 3.36 -0.47
N ASP A 31 5.84 4.68 -0.64
CA ASP A 31 7.13 5.35 -0.64
C ASP A 31 7.83 5.19 0.73
N ARG A 32 7.10 5.34 1.82
CA ARG A 32 7.64 5.13 3.16
C ARG A 32 8.05 3.68 3.38
N LEU A 33 7.26 2.74 2.90
CA LEU A 33 7.59 1.32 3.00
C LEU A 33 8.90 1.02 2.25
N ALA A 34 9.07 1.56 1.06
CA ALA A 34 10.29 1.39 0.28
C ALA A 34 11.51 1.99 0.98
N ALA A 35 11.32 3.07 1.75
CA ALA A 35 12.37 3.71 2.53
C ALA A 35 12.66 2.99 3.86
N GLY A 36 11.95 1.91 4.19
CA GLY A 36 12.13 1.17 5.44
C GLY A 36 11.26 1.64 6.59
N ASN A 37 10.27 2.50 6.34
CA ASN A 37 9.34 3.02 7.35
C ASN A 37 7.92 2.50 7.07
N PRO A 38 7.59 1.26 7.44
CA PRO A 38 6.31 0.66 7.06
C PRO A 38 5.08 1.31 7.73
N GLY A 39 5.22 1.91 8.91
CA GLY A 39 4.09 2.49 9.62
C GLY A 39 3.14 1.41 10.13
N ASP A 40 1.84 1.58 9.86
CA ASP A 40 0.81 0.63 10.30
C ASP A 40 0.80 -0.61 9.42
N VAL A 41 1.58 -1.61 9.83
CA VAL A 41 1.75 -2.88 9.12
C VAL A 41 1.62 -4.03 10.10
N GLU A 42 0.96 -5.10 9.66
CA GLU A 42 0.80 -6.30 10.47
C GLU A 42 1.07 -7.55 9.63
N PRO A 43 1.87 -8.51 10.15
CA PRO A 43 2.05 -9.77 9.44
C PRO A 43 0.77 -10.60 9.49
N VAL A 44 0.40 -11.18 8.34
CA VAL A 44 -0.81 -12.00 8.21
C VAL A 44 -0.48 -13.48 7.95
N GLY A 45 0.79 -13.84 7.96
CA GLY A 45 1.26 -15.22 7.80
C GLY A 45 1.91 -15.47 6.44
N GLU A 46 2.64 -16.58 6.32
CA GLU A 46 3.28 -17.03 5.09
C GLU A 46 4.18 -15.99 4.41
N GLY A 47 4.82 -15.13 5.21
CA GLY A 47 5.69 -14.09 4.69
C GLY A 47 4.96 -12.89 4.10
N VAL A 48 3.65 -12.84 4.21
CA VAL A 48 2.82 -11.73 3.73
C VAL A 48 2.52 -10.76 4.87
N SER A 49 2.60 -9.46 4.58
CA SER A 49 2.25 -8.40 5.52
C SER A 49 1.11 -7.55 4.95
N GLU A 50 0.33 -6.96 5.84
CA GLU A 50 -0.80 -6.09 5.51
C GLU A 50 -0.43 -4.65 5.86
N LEU A 51 -0.43 -3.78 4.86
CA LEU A 51 -0.26 -2.34 5.04
C LEU A 51 -1.65 -1.72 5.12
N ARG A 52 -1.96 -1.09 6.26
CA ARG A 52 -3.27 -0.48 6.49
C ARG A 52 -3.21 1.01 6.24
N ILE A 53 -4.21 1.50 5.50
CA ILE A 53 -4.33 2.91 5.15
C ILE A 53 -5.69 3.39 5.64
N SER A 54 -5.68 4.19 6.71
CA SER A 54 -6.89 4.71 7.34
C SER A 54 -7.36 5.96 6.62
N HIS A 55 -8.12 5.78 5.56
CA HIS A 55 -8.69 6.86 4.76
C HIS A 55 -9.97 6.38 4.08
N GLY A 56 -11.05 7.15 4.17
CA GLY A 56 -12.34 6.78 3.59
C GLY A 56 -12.84 5.42 4.09
N PRO A 57 -13.11 4.47 3.19
CA PRO A 57 -13.58 3.13 3.59
C PRO A 57 -12.49 2.28 4.23
N GLY A 58 -11.24 2.74 4.22
CA GLY A 58 -10.08 1.98 4.63
C GLY A 58 -9.54 1.11 3.50
N TYR A 59 -8.22 1.17 3.30
CA TYR A 59 -7.55 0.40 2.26
C TYR A 59 -6.49 -0.50 2.87
N ARG A 60 -6.25 -1.64 2.24
CA ARG A 60 -5.23 -2.59 2.66
C ARG A 60 -4.41 -3.01 1.45
N VAL A 61 -3.10 -3.00 1.61
CA VAL A 61 -2.17 -3.45 0.59
C VAL A 61 -1.35 -4.58 1.18
N TYR A 62 -1.24 -5.69 0.47
CA TYR A 62 -0.50 -6.87 0.91
C TYR A 62 0.85 -6.94 0.19
N PHE A 63 1.88 -7.32 0.92
CA PHE A 63 3.23 -7.42 0.37
C PHE A 63 4.09 -8.48 1.06
#